data_fce4b6b1de2576545996513a90939bd9
#
_entry.id   fce4b6b1de2576545996513a90939bd9
#
_cell.length_a   1.000
_cell.length_b   1.000
_cell.length_c   1.000
_cell.angle_alpha   90.00
_cell.angle_beta   90.00
_cell.angle_gamma   90.00
#
_symmetry.space_group_name_H-M   'P 1'
#
loop_
_entity.id
_entity.type
_entity.pdbx_description
1 polymer ?
#
loop_
_entity_poly.entity_id
_entity_poly.type
_entity_poly.pdbx_seq_one_letter_code
_entity_poly.pdbx_strand_id
1 'polypeptide(L)'
;MGDGGPNDGKQALMTLRHILYTALAALVVLTATSCQKEEPPLPEPGHHGNTNANIGGAEVRRLEVPALMKGADIHFLLHETTDTATGAKVYNYCVEYHSDVFHSRWVAFRFDNSNKARNVERSDEPFAPDPDLDSALQLGTTSMGLILRHTGTTYHRGHLVASADRLLDVESNVQTFYMTNMSPQIGDFNSGYWSTLESIVRQWGSCTTYDTLYVCKGGTIAPGQCTLHPTVNAAGASVTAAVPHYYFMAILGVSGGKYSSIAFWMAHDAHGYSWNNFCPRDEMMQNACSVDSLEALTGIDFFCNLPDTTEQRIERTYSRTAWVW
;
A
#
# COMPACT_ATOMS: atom_id res chain seq x y z
N MET A 1 -88.35 -14.33 -2.22
CA MET A 1 -87.30 -14.49 -3.22
C MET A 1 -86.25 -13.45 -2.88
N GLY A 2 -85.26 -13.78 -2.20
CA GLY A 2 -83.93 -14.27 -2.51
C GLY A 2 -83.08 -13.02 -2.67
N ASP A 3 -82.10 -12.67 -1.96
CA ASP A 3 -80.77 -13.24 -1.95
C ASP A 3 -79.87 -12.44 -0.98
N GLY A 4 -79.39 -13.05 0.07
CA GLY A 4 -78.43 -12.50 0.99
C GLY A 4 -77.05 -12.99 0.59
N GLY A 5 -76.23 -12.13 0.02
CA GLY A 5 -74.82 -12.42 -0.37
C GLY A 5 -73.88 -12.30 0.80
N PRO A 6 -72.85 -13.19 0.90
CA PRO A 6 -71.90 -13.21 2.00
C PRO A 6 -70.70 -12.34 1.69
N ASN A 7 -70.60 -11.15 2.22
CA ASN A 7 -69.45 -10.28 1.99
C ASN A 7 -68.80 -9.75 3.28
N ASP A 8 -69.29 -10.02 4.47
CA ASP A 8 -68.74 -9.45 5.70
C ASP A 8 -67.57 -10.24 6.29
N GLY A 9 -67.45 -11.56 5.91
CA GLY A 9 -66.35 -12.37 6.43
C GLY A 9 -64.96 -12.09 5.78
N LYS A 10 -64.93 -11.57 4.55
CA LYS A 10 -63.65 -11.32 3.84
C LYS A 10 -63.01 -9.99 4.23
N GLN A 11 -63.80 -8.98 4.56
CA GLN A 11 -63.28 -7.69 5.03
C GLN A 11 -62.72 -7.79 6.45
N ALA A 12 -63.34 -8.54 7.35
CA ALA A 12 -62.80 -8.75 8.69
C ALA A 12 -61.49 -9.54 8.70
N LEU A 13 -61.32 -10.48 7.77
CA LEU A 13 -60.07 -11.25 7.65
C LEU A 13 -58.91 -10.44 7.05
N MET A 14 -59.22 -9.50 6.15
CA MET A 14 -58.22 -8.60 5.56
C MET A 14 -57.71 -7.56 6.57
N THR A 15 -58.59 -7.03 7.40
CA THR A 15 -58.23 -6.05 8.42
C THR A 15 -57.40 -6.70 9.53
N LEU A 16 -57.67 -7.91 9.91
CA LEU A 16 -56.91 -8.66 10.91
C LEU A 16 -55.50 -9.02 10.39
N ARG A 17 -55.38 -9.34 9.10
CA ARG A 17 -54.05 -9.57 8.48
C ARG A 17 -53.18 -8.33 8.40
N HIS A 18 -53.73 -7.15 8.12
CA HIS A 18 -52.97 -5.89 8.10
C HIS A 18 -52.49 -5.47 9.49
N ILE A 19 -53.28 -5.71 10.53
CA ILE A 19 -52.92 -5.41 11.91
C ILE A 19 -51.78 -6.35 12.39
N LEU A 20 -51.81 -7.65 11.99
CA LEU A 20 -50.74 -8.59 12.32
C LEU A 20 -49.40 -8.25 11.58
N TYR A 21 -49.46 -7.78 10.32
CA TYR A 21 -48.24 -7.40 9.59
C TYR A 21 -47.62 -6.09 10.11
N THR A 22 -48.40 -5.12 10.55
CA THR A 22 -47.90 -3.91 11.16
C THR A 22 -47.34 -4.13 12.57
N ALA A 23 -47.88 -5.04 13.34
CA ALA A 23 -47.36 -5.43 14.66
C ALA A 23 -46.05 -6.24 14.55
N LEU A 24 -45.91 -7.09 13.51
CA LEU A 24 -44.70 -7.87 13.29
C LEU A 24 -43.56 -7.01 12.71
N ALA A 25 -43.88 -6.00 11.88
CA ALA A 25 -42.89 -5.05 11.37
C ALA A 25 -42.35 -4.10 12.46
N ALA A 26 -43.15 -3.74 13.45
CA ALA A 26 -42.72 -2.93 14.60
C ALA A 26 -41.88 -3.74 15.62
N LEU A 27 -42.02 -5.06 15.68
CA LEU A 27 -41.25 -5.89 16.62
C LEU A 27 -39.89 -6.31 16.08
N VAL A 28 -39.66 -6.26 14.75
CA VAL A 28 -38.36 -6.58 14.14
C VAL A 28 -37.38 -5.37 14.15
N VAL A 29 -37.86 -4.15 14.35
CA VAL A 29 -37.01 -2.95 14.43
C VAL A 29 -36.42 -2.73 15.84
N LEU A 30 -36.91 -3.42 16.87
CA LEU A 30 -36.54 -3.20 18.26
C LEU A 30 -35.48 -4.17 18.84
N THR A 31 -34.92 -5.09 18.03
CA THR A 31 -33.91 -6.05 18.52
C THR A 31 -32.54 -5.96 17.83
N ALA A 32 -32.29 -4.93 17.03
CA ALA A 32 -30.98 -4.68 16.40
C ALA A 32 -30.25 -3.49 17.01
N THR A 33 -30.44 -3.17 18.28
CA THR A 33 -29.49 -2.40 19.07
C THR A 33 -28.46 -3.36 19.66
N SER A 34 -27.65 -3.95 18.80
CA SER A 34 -26.33 -4.43 19.19
C SER A 34 -25.60 -3.25 19.82
N CYS A 35 -25.23 -3.36 21.08
CA CYS A 35 -24.28 -2.49 21.74
C CYS A 35 -22.94 -2.54 20.98
N GLN A 36 -22.83 -1.84 19.87
CA GLN A 36 -21.53 -1.35 19.45
C GLN A 36 -21.18 -0.27 20.46
N LYS A 37 -20.23 -0.56 21.36
CA LYS A 37 -19.53 0.48 22.07
C LYS A 37 -18.97 1.39 20.98
N GLU A 38 -19.46 2.63 20.89
CA GLU A 38 -18.85 3.65 20.08
C GLU A 38 -17.40 3.75 20.56
N GLU A 39 -16.44 3.39 19.71
CA GLU A 39 -15.05 3.70 19.97
C GLU A 39 -14.96 5.23 20.07
N PRO A 40 -14.22 5.76 21.07
CA PRO A 40 -14.04 7.20 21.18
C PRO A 40 -13.49 7.76 19.85
N PRO A 41 -13.92 8.96 19.44
CA PRO A 41 -13.40 9.61 18.27
C PRO A 41 -11.88 9.71 18.38
N LEU A 42 -11.19 9.42 17.26
CA LEU A 42 -9.73 9.50 17.21
C LEU A 42 -9.31 10.95 17.48
N PRO A 43 -8.20 11.18 18.21
CA PRO A 43 -7.70 12.53 18.44
C PRO A 43 -7.39 13.21 17.09
N GLU A 44 -7.72 14.50 17.01
CA GLU A 44 -7.44 15.36 15.87
C GLU A 44 -5.94 15.35 15.56
N PRO A 45 -5.51 15.38 14.28
CA PRO A 45 -4.11 15.51 13.92
C PRO A 45 -3.54 16.81 14.51
N GLY A 46 -2.61 16.69 15.43
CA GLY A 46 -1.91 17.83 16.02
C GLY A 46 -1.97 17.97 17.53
N HIS A 47 -2.59 17.04 18.25
CA HIS A 47 -2.62 17.07 19.72
C HIS A 47 -1.61 16.09 20.33
N HIS A 48 -0.80 16.65 21.24
CA HIS A 48 0.09 16.09 22.26
C HIS A 48 0.02 14.56 22.45
N GLY A 49 1.09 13.85 22.11
CA GLY A 49 1.24 12.42 22.33
C GLY A 49 1.75 11.66 21.11
N ASN A 50 2.57 12.29 20.25
CA ASN A 50 3.39 11.61 19.29
C ASN A 50 4.86 11.91 19.59
N THR A 51 5.58 10.92 20.14
CA THR A 51 6.96 11.05 20.60
C THR A 51 7.99 10.59 19.57
N ASN A 52 7.55 9.83 18.55
CA ASN A 52 8.38 9.27 17.48
C ASN A 52 8.16 9.91 16.10
N ALA A 53 7.26 10.90 15.96
CA ALA A 53 7.00 11.58 14.70
C ALA A 53 8.25 12.13 14.04
N ASN A 54 8.28 12.06 12.70
CA ASN A 54 9.34 12.66 11.92
C ASN A 54 9.44 14.17 12.17
N ILE A 55 10.68 14.64 12.35
CA ILE A 55 10.99 16.07 12.51
C ILE A 55 11.33 16.64 11.12
N GLY A 56 10.51 17.58 10.64
CA GLY A 56 10.70 18.21 9.31
C GLY A 56 9.43 18.89 8.81
N GLY A 57 9.37 19.13 7.52
CA GLY A 57 8.23 19.73 6.83
C GLY A 57 7.04 18.77 6.68
N ALA A 58 6.02 19.21 5.95
CA ALA A 58 4.82 18.41 5.71
C ALA A 58 5.09 17.12 4.93
N GLU A 59 6.13 17.12 4.11
CA GLU A 59 6.54 16.00 3.25
C GLU A 59 6.94 14.76 4.04
N VAL A 60 7.62 14.93 5.17
CA VAL A 60 8.07 13.82 6.03
C VAL A 60 7.06 13.45 7.12
N ARG A 61 6.02 14.27 7.32
CA ARG A 61 4.96 14.05 8.32
C ARG A 61 3.73 13.36 7.76
N ARG A 62 3.78 12.88 6.53
CA ARG A 62 2.70 12.09 5.92
C ARG A 62 2.58 10.73 6.61
N LEU A 63 1.36 10.20 6.72
CA LEU A 63 1.11 8.97 7.48
C LEU A 63 1.76 7.73 6.85
N GLU A 64 2.00 7.75 5.53
CA GLU A 64 2.70 6.69 4.82
C GLU A 64 4.21 6.68 5.01
N VAL A 65 4.78 7.78 5.53
CA VAL A 65 6.23 7.94 5.69
C VAL A 65 6.68 7.35 7.03
N PRO A 66 7.49 6.27 7.03
CA PRO A 66 8.05 5.71 8.25
C PRO A 66 9.04 6.64 8.94
N ALA A 67 9.48 6.27 10.13
CA ALA A 67 10.57 6.96 10.80
C ALA A 67 11.82 6.97 9.92
N LEU A 68 12.29 8.20 9.61
CA LEU A 68 13.42 8.44 8.73
C LEU A 68 14.75 8.10 9.42
N MET A 69 15.61 7.42 8.70
CA MET A 69 17.00 7.28 9.11
C MET A 69 17.81 8.54 8.74
N LYS A 70 18.93 8.73 9.44
CA LYS A 70 19.88 9.81 9.16
C LYS A 70 21.24 9.21 8.85
N GLY A 71 21.89 9.72 7.82
CA GLY A 71 23.23 9.28 7.40
C GLY A 71 23.66 10.01 6.14
N ALA A 72 24.96 9.99 5.85
CA ALA A 72 25.50 10.62 4.64
C ALA A 72 25.07 9.89 3.36
N ASP A 73 24.80 8.58 3.49
CA ASP A 73 24.42 7.71 2.38
C ASP A 73 22.89 7.47 2.32
N ILE A 74 22.11 8.23 3.11
CA ILE A 74 20.65 8.09 3.18
C ILE A 74 20.00 9.31 2.56
N HIS A 75 19.19 9.10 1.53
CA HIS A 75 18.57 10.13 0.73
C HIS A 75 17.05 10.00 0.77
N PHE A 76 16.36 11.04 1.23
CA PHE A 76 14.92 11.16 1.12
C PHE A 76 14.58 11.90 -0.18
N LEU A 77 13.92 11.21 -1.11
CA LEU A 77 13.51 11.74 -2.41
C LEU A 77 11.99 11.87 -2.43
N LEU A 78 11.50 13.02 -2.91
CA LEU A 78 10.08 13.31 -3.01
C LEU A 78 9.70 13.57 -4.46
N HIS A 79 8.87 12.71 -5.02
CA HIS A 79 8.36 12.88 -6.39
C HIS A 79 6.96 13.47 -6.37
N GLU A 80 6.80 14.53 -7.12
CA GLU A 80 5.54 15.27 -7.29
C GLU A 80 5.30 15.54 -8.78
N THR A 81 4.03 15.63 -9.14
CA THR A 81 3.62 16.12 -10.46
C THR A 81 2.91 17.46 -10.33
N THR A 82 2.54 18.05 -11.44
CA THR A 82 1.78 19.28 -11.44
C THR A 82 0.43 19.05 -12.12
N ASP A 83 -0.65 19.23 -11.40
CA ASP A 83 -1.99 19.25 -11.97
C ASP A 83 -2.06 20.34 -13.05
N THR A 84 -2.25 19.95 -14.29
CA THR A 84 -2.24 20.87 -15.44
C THR A 84 -3.43 21.83 -15.46
N ALA A 85 -4.52 21.50 -14.77
CA ALA A 85 -5.72 22.33 -14.70
C ALA A 85 -5.61 23.41 -13.62
N THR A 86 -4.97 23.10 -12.51
CA THR A 86 -4.91 23.98 -11.33
C THR A 86 -3.53 24.58 -11.07
N GLY A 87 -2.46 24.01 -11.66
CA GLY A 87 -1.07 24.34 -11.36
C GLY A 87 -0.60 23.86 -9.97
N ALA A 88 -1.44 23.12 -9.25
CA ALA A 88 -1.10 22.63 -7.92
C ALA A 88 -0.13 21.44 -7.99
N LYS A 89 0.77 21.35 -7.01
CA LYS A 89 1.60 20.17 -6.83
C LYS A 89 0.75 19.00 -6.34
N VAL A 90 0.90 17.85 -7.00
CA VAL A 90 0.28 16.59 -6.65
C VAL A 90 1.37 15.61 -6.22
N TYR A 91 1.26 15.14 -5.01
CA TYR A 91 2.17 14.14 -4.46
C TYR A 91 2.03 12.82 -5.22
N ASN A 92 3.15 12.28 -5.69
CA ASN A 92 3.21 10.99 -6.36
C ASN A 92 3.68 9.88 -5.42
N TYR A 93 4.93 9.91 -4.99
CA TYR A 93 5.50 9.00 -3.98
C TYR A 93 6.78 9.57 -3.39
N CYS A 94 7.29 8.98 -2.31
CA CYS A 94 8.61 9.28 -1.78
C CYS A 94 9.41 8.00 -1.51
N VAL A 95 10.71 8.19 -1.35
CA VAL A 95 11.70 7.10 -1.25
C VAL A 95 12.68 7.44 -0.14
N GLU A 96 13.07 6.45 0.68
CA GLU A 96 14.32 6.48 1.43
C GLU A 96 15.31 5.56 0.72
N TYR A 97 16.29 6.17 0.03
CA TYR A 97 17.29 5.47 -0.75
C TYR A 97 18.62 5.43 -0.01
N HIS A 98 19.26 4.27 0.00
CA HIS A 98 20.55 4.02 0.64
C HIS A 98 21.62 3.83 -0.43
N SER A 99 22.47 4.83 -0.62
CA SER A 99 23.50 4.82 -1.68
C SER A 99 24.70 3.92 -1.35
N ASP A 100 24.92 3.56 -0.09
CA ASP A 100 25.95 2.59 0.34
C ASP A 100 25.67 1.17 -0.11
N VAL A 101 24.38 0.82 -0.32
CA VAL A 101 23.92 -0.48 -0.82
C VAL A 101 23.15 -0.38 -2.14
N PHE A 102 23.06 0.82 -2.71
CA PHE A 102 22.40 1.09 -4.00
C PHE A 102 20.96 0.55 -4.09
N HIS A 103 20.18 0.75 -3.05
CA HIS A 103 18.80 0.24 -2.98
C HIS A 103 17.93 1.12 -2.06
N SER A 104 16.65 1.21 -2.40
CA SER A 104 15.67 1.88 -1.53
C SER A 104 15.30 0.98 -0.35
N ARG A 105 15.40 1.52 0.87
CA ARG A 105 14.92 0.85 2.07
C ARG A 105 13.41 0.68 2.02
N TRP A 106 12.73 1.74 1.55
CA TRP A 106 11.29 1.73 1.30
C TRP A 106 10.91 2.81 0.28
N VAL A 107 9.73 2.62 -0.29
CA VAL A 107 8.96 3.64 -1.00
C VAL A 107 7.61 3.80 -0.31
N ALA A 108 7.10 5.03 -0.27
CA ALA A 108 5.82 5.31 0.37
C ALA A 108 4.94 6.18 -0.50
N PHE A 109 3.65 5.87 -0.53
CA PHE A 109 2.65 6.56 -1.32
C PHE A 109 1.25 6.33 -0.76
N ARG A 110 0.27 7.04 -1.31
CA ARG A 110 -1.12 6.84 -0.94
C ARG A 110 -2.03 6.80 -2.16
N PHE A 111 -3.21 6.24 -1.98
CA PHE A 111 -4.34 6.38 -2.89
C PHE A 111 -5.38 7.27 -2.24
N ASP A 112 -5.68 8.40 -2.85
CA ASP A 112 -6.74 9.31 -2.47
C ASP A 112 -7.40 9.92 -3.72
N ASN A 113 -8.35 10.82 -3.53
CA ASN A 113 -9.06 11.42 -4.66
C ASN A 113 -8.17 12.30 -5.55
N SER A 114 -7.00 12.72 -5.09
CA SER A 114 -6.08 13.57 -5.87
C SER A 114 -5.23 12.77 -6.86
N ASN A 115 -5.02 11.46 -6.64
CA ASN A 115 -4.03 10.70 -7.40
C ASN A 115 -4.46 9.29 -7.87
N LYS A 116 -5.63 8.80 -7.45
CA LYS A 116 -6.11 7.45 -7.83
C LYS A 116 -6.71 7.35 -9.22
N ALA A 117 -6.91 8.47 -9.91
CA ALA A 117 -7.45 8.48 -11.27
C ALA A 117 -6.49 7.78 -12.25
N ARG A 118 -7.06 7.20 -13.30
CA ARG A 118 -6.34 6.46 -14.36
C ARG A 118 -6.66 7.13 -15.69
N ASN A 119 -5.94 8.21 -15.99
CA ASN A 119 -6.19 9.07 -17.15
C ASN A 119 -5.25 8.75 -18.33
N VAL A 120 -4.17 8.00 -18.04
CA VAL A 120 -3.16 7.62 -19.02
C VAL A 120 -2.92 6.12 -19.00
N GLU A 121 -2.37 5.59 -20.09
CA GLU A 121 -1.85 4.23 -20.16
C GLU A 121 -0.44 4.16 -19.57
N ARG A 122 0.03 2.94 -19.30
CA ARG A 122 1.41 2.71 -18.90
C ARG A 122 2.35 3.30 -19.95
N SER A 123 3.32 4.09 -19.49
CA SER A 123 4.35 4.65 -20.36
C SER A 123 5.23 3.54 -20.96
N ASP A 124 5.62 3.73 -22.21
CA ASP A 124 6.67 2.96 -22.88
C ASP A 124 8.06 3.58 -22.66
N GLU A 125 8.14 4.59 -21.80
CA GLU A 125 9.40 5.27 -21.50
C GLU A 125 10.44 4.28 -20.97
N PRO A 126 11.71 4.43 -21.37
CA PRO A 126 12.79 3.60 -20.85
C PRO A 126 13.04 3.91 -19.37
N PHE A 127 13.49 2.92 -18.65
CA PHE A 127 14.03 3.14 -17.30
C PHE A 127 15.17 4.17 -17.34
N ALA A 128 15.21 5.06 -16.37
CA ALA A 128 16.16 6.15 -16.29
C ALA A 128 16.73 6.32 -14.87
N PRO A 129 17.95 6.87 -14.72
CA PRO A 129 18.38 7.38 -13.43
C PRO A 129 17.40 8.42 -12.89
N ASP A 130 17.26 8.46 -11.59
CA ASP A 130 16.44 9.46 -10.91
C ASP A 130 17.12 10.85 -11.02
N PRO A 131 16.45 11.87 -11.56
CA PRO A 131 17.06 13.18 -11.72
C PRO A 131 17.34 13.90 -10.40
N ASP A 132 16.70 13.49 -9.30
CA ASP A 132 16.86 14.10 -7.98
C ASP A 132 18.02 13.48 -7.16
N LEU A 133 18.75 12.50 -7.74
CA LEU A 133 19.91 11.88 -7.11
C LEU A 133 21.10 11.83 -8.07
N ASP A 134 22.30 12.15 -7.56
CA ASP A 134 23.53 12.08 -8.36
C ASP A 134 23.71 10.66 -8.97
N SER A 135 24.10 10.60 -10.23
CA SER A 135 24.30 9.35 -10.97
C SER A 135 25.38 8.45 -10.36
N ALA A 136 26.31 9.00 -9.60
CA ALA A 136 27.30 8.21 -8.86
C ALA A 136 26.71 7.48 -7.65
N LEU A 137 25.56 7.91 -7.15
CA LEU A 137 24.91 7.40 -5.94
C LEU A 137 23.73 6.43 -6.21
N GLN A 138 23.40 6.16 -7.46
CA GLN A 138 22.27 5.31 -7.85
C GLN A 138 22.66 4.28 -8.91
N LEU A 139 21.81 3.24 -9.07
CA LEU A 139 22.04 2.21 -10.08
C LEU A 139 21.82 2.74 -11.50
N GLY A 140 22.59 2.19 -12.45
CA GLY A 140 22.36 2.38 -13.88
C GLY A 140 21.27 1.44 -14.40
N THR A 141 20.70 1.77 -15.55
CA THR A 141 19.60 0.99 -16.17
C THR A 141 20.02 -0.43 -16.59
N THR A 142 21.32 -0.71 -16.70
CA THR A 142 21.87 -2.05 -17.04
C THR A 142 22.27 -2.87 -15.82
N SER A 143 22.19 -2.30 -14.61
CA SER A 143 22.73 -2.89 -13.37
C SER A 143 22.19 -4.28 -13.06
N MET A 144 20.88 -4.51 -13.27
CA MET A 144 20.23 -5.82 -13.01
C MET A 144 20.79 -6.93 -13.93
N GLY A 145 21.09 -6.61 -15.19
CA GLY A 145 21.71 -7.54 -16.13
C GLY A 145 23.15 -7.90 -15.75
N LEU A 146 23.86 -7.02 -15.04
CA LEU A 146 25.20 -7.29 -14.53
C LEU A 146 25.16 -8.18 -13.27
N ILE A 147 24.18 -7.98 -12.39
CA ILE A 147 23.94 -8.88 -11.24
C ILE A 147 23.73 -10.32 -11.72
N LEU A 148 22.96 -10.53 -12.79
CA LEU A 148 22.76 -11.84 -13.41
C LEU A 148 24.08 -12.58 -13.70
N ARG A 149 25.10 -11.88 -14.21
CA ARG A 149 26.40 -12.49 -14.55
C ARG A 149 27.11 -13.11 -13.35
N HIS A 150 26.82 -12.62 -12.14
CA HIS A 150 27.44 -13.08 -10.91
C HIS A 150 26.60 -14.13 -10.19
N THR A 151 25.28 -14.15 -10.35
CA THR A 151 24.36 -15.01 -9.60
C THR A 151 23.82 -16.18 -10.43
N GLY A 152 23.81 -16.06 -11.76
CA GLY A 152 23.09 -16.99 -12.64
C GLY A 152 21.56 -16.85 -12.57
N THR A 153 21.04 -15.92 -11.76
CA THR A 153 19.61 -15.67 -11.60
C THR A 153 19.21 -14.46 -12.43
N THR A 154 18.14 -14.59 -13.20
CA THR A 154 17.57 -13.45 -13.95
C THR A 154 16.77 -12.56 -13.02
N TYR A 155 17.21 -11.31 -12.85
CA TYR A 155 16.49 -10.30 -12.12
C TYR A 155 15.80 -9.32 -13.06
N HIS A 156 14.52 -9.09 -12.80
CA HIS A 156 13.76 -7.99 -13.39
C HIS A 156 14.12 -6.68 -12.69
N ARG A 157 13.96 -5.55 -13.38
CA ARG A 157 13.86 -4.24 -12.77
C ARG A 157 12.46 -4.15 -12.15
N GLY A 158 12.32 -4.77 -10.96
CA GLY A 158 11.06 -4.84 -10.25
C GLY A 158 10.70 -3.48 -9.66
N HIS A 159 9.50 -3.01 -9.97
CA HIS A 159 9.00 -1.76 -9.40
C HIS A 159 8.71 -1.93 -7.92
N LEU A 160 9.10 -0.95 -7.11
CA LEU A 160 8.60 -0.80 -5.75
C LEU A 160 7.24 -0.08 -5.79
N VAL A 161 7.13 1.13 -6.35
CA VAL A 161 5.82 1.72 -6.71
C VAL A 161 5.46 1.25 -8.10
N ALA A 162 4.39 0.46 -8.22
CA ALA A 162 4.00 -0.09 -9.51
C ALA A 162 3.54 1.01 -10.48
N SER A 163 3.95 0.92 -11.75
CA SER A 163 3.48 1.82 -12.80
C SER A 163 1.95 1.88 -12.87
N ALA A 164 1.27 0.75 -12.68
CA ALA A 164 -0.18 0.66 -12.67
C ALA A 164 -0.87 1.41 -11.51
N ASP A 165 -0.12 1.81 -10.48
CA ASP A 165 -0.62 2.58 -9.33
C ASP A 165 -0.57 4.09 -9.58
N ARG A 166 0.15 4.54 -10.62
CA ARG A 166 0.46 5.94 -10.91
C ARG A 166 0.11 6.26 -12.37
N LEU A 167 -1.18 6.27 -12.68
CA LEU A 167 -1.71 6.56 -14.02
C LEU A 167 -2.54 7.86 -14.05
N LEU A 168 -2.29 8.76 -13.11
CA LEU A 168 -2.95 10.07 -13.06
C LEU A 168 -2.63 10.90 -14.31
N ASP A 169 -1.35 11.00 -14.63
CA ASP A 169 -0.79 11.70 -15.78
C ASP A 169 0.51 11.02 -16.25
N VAL A 170 1.05 11.49 -17.37
CA VAL A 170 2.28 10.93 -17.96
C VAL A 170 3.46 11.08 -17.04
N GLU A 171 3.61 12.25 -16.39
CA GLU A 171 4.75 12.55 -15.48
C GLU A 171 4.73 11.61 -14.28
N SER A 172 3.58 11.44 -13.61
CA SER A 172 3.46 10.53 -12.47
C SER A 172 3.80 9.09 -12.84
N ASN A 173 3.45 8.67 -14.07
CA ASN A 173 3.77 7.33 -14.54
C ASN A 173 5.26 7.18 -14.89
N VAL A 174 5.86 8.15 -15.59
CA VAL A 174 7.29 8.16 -15.95
C VAL A 174 8.18 8.09 -14.71
N GLN A 175 7.85 8.83 -13.65
CA GLN A 175 8.60 8.80 -12.39
C GLN A 175 8.69 7.38 -11.79
N THR A 176 7.70 6.50 -12.03
CA THR A 176 7.77 5.11 -11.54
C THR A 176 8.89 4.29 -12.18
N PHE A 177 9.48 4.74 -13.30
CA PHE A 177 10.57 4.06 -13.99
C PHE A 177 11.96 4.54 -13.56
N TYR A 178 12.07 5.44 -12.59
CA TYR A 178 13.35 5.85 -12.02
C TYR A 178 14.04 4.69 -11.31
N MET A 179 15.37 4.61 -11.44
CA MET A 179 16.16 3.51 -10.89
C MET A 179 16.12 3.46 -9.36
N THR A 180 15.83 4.57 -8.67
CA THR A 180 15.58 4.61 -7.24
C THR A 180 14.30 3.88 -6.82
N ASN A 181 13.37 3.68 -7.75
CA ASN A 181 12.14 2.88 -7.56
C ASN A 181 12.31 1.42 -7.98
N MET A 182 13.50 1.01 -8.42
CA MET A 182 13.77 -0.34 -8.93
C MET A 182 14.47 -1.21 -7.92
N SER A 183 14.06 -2.46 -7.86
CA SER A 183 14.68 -3.50 -7.04
C SER A 183 14.98 -4.73 -7.90
N PRO A 184 16.10 -5.44 -7.65
CA PRO A 184 16.37 -6.72 -8.32
C PRO A 184 15.38 -7.78 -7.86
N GLN A 185 14.38 -8.09 -8.66
CA GLN A 185 13.35 -9.09 -8.35
C GLN A 185 13.47 -10.31 -9.25
N ILE A 186 13.40 -11.52 -8.67
CA ILE A 186 13.27 -12.77 -9.42
C ILE A 186 12.03 -12.68 -10.31
N GLY A 187 12.13 -13.14 -11.57
CA GLY A 187 11.08 -12.98 -12.57
C GLY A 187 9.71 -13.47 -12.11
N ASP A 188 9.64 -14.68 -11.58
CA ASP A 188 8.39 -15.29 -11.10
C ASP A 188 7.85 -14.57 -9.84
N PHE A 189 8.75 -14.14 -8.94
CA PHE A 189 8.37 -13.30 -7.82
C PHE A 189 7.72 -12.00 -8.31
N ASN A 190 8.40 -11.26 -9.19
CA ASN A 190 7.91 -9.98 -9.70
C ASN A 190 6.57 -10.12 -10.45
N SER A 191 6.48 -11.10 -11.37
CA SER A 191 5.38 -11.16 -12.33
C SER A 191 4.13 -11.89 -11.83
N GLY A 192 4.26 -12.80 -10.88
CA GLY A 192 3.15 -13.66 -10.44
C GLY A 192 2.81 -13.58 -8.97
N TYR A 193 3.77 -13.20 -8.13
CA TYR A 193 3.61 -13.17 -6.68
C TYR A 193 3.49 -11.74 -6.14
N TRP A 194 4.52 -10.91 -6.32
CA TRP A 194 4.49 -9.51 -5.93
C TRP A 194 3.37 -8.73 -6.63
N SER A 195 3.22 -8.92 -7.94
CA SER A 195 2.17 -8.28 -8.74
C SER A 195 0.75 -8.66 -8.30
N THR A 196 0.55 -9.85 -7.73
CA THR A 196 -0.74 -10.21 -7.12
C THR A 196 -1.04 -9.33 -5.93
N LEU A 197 -0.10 -9.17 -4.99
CA LEU A 197 -0.30 -8.29 -3.83
C LEU A 197 -0.52 -6.84 -4.28
N GLU A 198 0.25 -6.34 -5.23
CA GLU A 198 0.04 -5.00 -5.81
C GLU A 198 -1.36 -4.83 -6.40
N SER A 199 -1.88 -5.85 -7.08
CA SER A 199 -3.24 -5.83 -7.63
C SER A 199 -4.30 -5.77 -6.53
N ILE A 200 -4.13 -6.52 -5.45
CA ILE A 200 -5.02 -6.51 -4.28
C ILE A 200 -5.02 -5.11 -3.64
N VAL A 201 -3.84 -4.57 -3.36
CA VAL A 201 -3.68 -3.24 -2.73
C VAL A 201 -4.24 -2.13 -3.60
N ARG A 202 -4.03 -2.19 -4.92
CA ARG A 202 -4.62 -1.25 -5.89
C ARG A 202 -6.15 -1.33 -5.88
N GLN A 203 -6.71 -2.52 -5.77
CA GLN A 203 -8.16 -2.69 -5.66
C GLN A 203 -8.70 -2.03 -4.39
N TRP A 204 -8.02 -2.20 -3.24
CA TRP A 204 -8.40 -1.51 -2.00
C TRP A 204 -8.29 0.02 -2.15
N GLY A 205 -7.20 0.53 -2.75
CA GLY A 205 -7.00 1.96 -2.97
C GLY A 205 -7.97 2.59 -3.96
N SER A 206 -8.51 1.79 -4.89
CA SER A 206 -9.45 2.27 -5.91
C SER A 206 -10.91 2.16 -5.51
N CYS A 207 -11.24 1.32 -4.50
CA CYS A 207 -12.61 1.15 -4.03
C CYS A 207 -13.07 2.34 -3.16
N THR A 208 -14.37 2.37 -2.86
CA THR A 208 -14.98 3.42 -2.01
C THR A 208 -14.94 3.08 -0.53
N THR A 209 -14.36 1.94 -0.15
CA THR A 209 -14.29 1.50 1.25
C THR A 209 -13.37 2.38 2.08
N TYR A 210 -12.28 2.87 1.47
CA TYR A 210 -11.32 3.74 2.12
C TYR A 210 -11.34 5.14 1.51
N ASP A 211 -11.35 6.16 2.36
CA ASP A 211 -11.17 7.56 1.97
C ASP A 211 -9.74 7.78 1.46
N THR A 212 -8.81 7.17 2.17
CA THR A 212 -7.38 7.14 1.82
C THR A 212 -6.77 5.81 2.20
N LEU A 213 -5.91 5.28 1.32
CA LEU A 213 -5.08 4.11 1.58
C LEU A 213 -3.61 4.53 1.52
N TYR A 214 -2.92 4.45 2.65
CA TYR A 214 -1.49 4.71 2.77
C TYR A 214 -0.72 3.41 2.61
N VAL A 215 0.37 3.44 1.85
CA VAL A 215 1.17 2.25 1.52
C VAL A 215 2.64 2.59 1.69
N CYS A 216 3.35 1.78 2.46
CA CYS A 216 4.80 1.75 2.51
C CYS A 216 5.28 0.34 2.14
N LYS A 217 6.21 0.22 1.21
CA LYS A 217 6.71 -1.08 0.76
C LYS A 217 8.18 -1.03 0.37
N GLY A 218 8.86 -2.17 0.42
CA GLY A 218 10.28 -2.24 0.08
C GLY A 218 10.83 -3.65 0.03
N GLY A 219 12.12 -3.73 -0.25
CA GLY A 219 12.93 -4.92 -0.09
C GLY A 219 13.89 -4.75 1.09
N THR A 220 14.24 -5.81 1.77
CA THR A 220 15.14 -5.76 2.92
C THR A 220 16.58 -5.46 2.52
N ILE A 221 17.23 -4.52 3.19
CA ILE A 221 18.61 -4.12 2.93
C ILE A 221 19.53 -4.19 4.16
N ALA A 222 18.97 -4.53 5.32
CA ALA A 222 19.76 -4.66 6.53
C ALA A 222 20.79 -5.81 6.44
N PRO A 223 21.91 -5.73 7.15
CA PRO A 223 22.89 -6.80 7.20
C PRO A 223 22.27 -8.16 7.54
N GLY A 224 22.55 -9.18 6.72
CA GLY A 224 21.96 -10.51 6.86
C GLY A 224 20.57 -10.68 6.22
N GLN A 225 19.95 -9.60 5.75
CA GLN A 225 18.65 -9.64 5.06
C GLN A 225 18.75 -9.31 3.56
N CYS A 226 19.93 -9.11 3.05
CA CYS A 226 20.23 -8.96 1.63
C CYS A 226 21.58 -9.56 1.30
N THR A 227 21.84 -9.76 0.02
CA THR A 227 23.17 -10.13 -0.50
C THR A 227 23.67 -9.01 -1.42
N LEU A 228 24.91 -8.57 -1.21
CA LEU A 228 25.54 -7.56 -2.08
C LEU A 228 26.19 -8.22 -3.30
N HIS A 229 25.84 -7.75 -4.49
CA HIS A 229 26.37 -8.25 -5.75
C HIS A 229 27.06 -7.15 -6.56
N PRO A 230 28.19 -7.47 -7.21
CA PRO A 230 28.88 -6.53 -8.10
C PRO A 230 27.97 -6.08 -9.25
N THR A 231 28.02 -4.79 -9.54
CA THR A 231 27.29 -4.16 -10.64
C THR A 231 27.93 -2.82 -11.00
N VAL A 232 27.21 -1.92 -11.67
CA VAL A 232 27.64 -0.54 -11.96
C VAL A 232 26.58 0.46 -11.51
N ASN A 233 27.05 1.65 -11.10
CA ASN A 233 26.16 2.80 -10.87
C ASN A 233 25.80 3.49 -12.20
N ALA A 234 24.97 4.53 -12.14
CA ALA A 234 24.54 5.28 -13.31
C ALA A 234 25.66 6.08 -13.98
N ALA A 235 26.74 6.38 -13.25
CA ALA A 235 27.97 7.00 -13.78
C ALA A 235 28.94 5.98 -14.41
N GLY A 236 28.62 4.67 -14.39
CA GLY A 236 29.42 3.59 -14.97
C GLY A 236 30.53 3.05 -14.06
N ALA A 237 30.61 3.49 -12.81
CA ALA A 237 31.59 2.98 -11.86
C ALA A 237 31.15 1.63 -11.27
N SER A 238 32.13 0.74 -10.99
CA SER A 238 31.89 -0.54 -10.34
C SER A 238 31.48 -0.32 -8.87
N VAL A 239 30.35 -0.93 -8.49
CA VAL A 239 29.76 -0.86 -7.16
C VAL A 239 29.20 -2.21 -6.75
N THR A 240 28.67 -2.32 -5.53
CA THR A 240 27.88 -3.48 -5.11
C THR A 240 26.47 -3.01 -4.76
N ALA A 241 25.47 -3.78 -5.17
CA ALA A 241 24.07 -3.46 -4.90
C ALA A 241 23.39 -4.59 -4.11
N ALA A 242 22.44 -4.21 -3.25
CA ALA A 242 21.67 -5.16 -2.49
C ALA A 242 20.66 -5.89 -3.37
N VAL A 243 20.59 -7.21 -3.18
CA VAL A 243 19.49 -8.07 -3.60
C VAL A 243 18.76 -8.51 -2.33
N PRO A 244 17.54 -8.06 -2.10
CA PRO A 244 16.77 -8.37 -0.89
C PRO A 244 16.50 -9.86 -0.74
N HIS A 245 16.49 -10.36 0.50
CA HIS A 245 16.02 -11.72 0.81
C HIS A 245 14.50 -11.75 1.04
N TYR A 246 13.92 -10.62 1.40
CA TYR A 246 12.48 -10.47 1.66
C TYR A 246 11.95 -9.16 1.08
N TYR A 247 10.65 -9.16 0.80
CA TYR A 247 9.89 -7.96 0.45
C TYR A 247 8.72 -7.80 1.42
N PHE A 248 8.31 -6.56 1.62
CA PHE A 248 7.26 -6.21 2.57
C PHE A 248 6.33 -5.11 2.03
N MET A 249 5.12 -5.08 2.58
CA MET A 249 4.19 -3.94 2.50
C MET A 249 3.55 -3.71 3.86
N ALA A 250 3.50 -2.44 4.30
CA ALA A 250 2.68 -1.95 5.40
C ALA A 250 1.59 -1.06 4.81
N ILE A 251 0.34 -1.28 5.21
CA ILE A 251 -0.83 -0.64 4.64
C ILE A 251 -1.72 -0.11 5.75
N LEU A 252 -2.13 1.16 5.63
CA LEU A 252 -3.04 1.84 6.55
C LEU A 252 -4.24 2.36 5.76
N GLY A 253 -5.42 1.86 6.06
CA GLY A 253 -6.68 2.32 5.49
C GLY A 253 -7.40 3.26 6.44
N VAL A 254 -7.93 4.35 5.90
CA VAL A 254 -8.78 5.31 6.61
C VAL A 254 -10.16 5.31 6.00
N SER A 255 -11.20 5.14 6.81
CA SER A 255 -12.60 5.17 6.39
C SER A 255 -13.44 5.86 7.47
N GLY A 256 -14.04 7.02 7.15
CA GLY A 256 -14.86 7.79 8.09
C GLY A 256 -14.11 8.14 9.37
N GLY A 257 -12.81 8.44 9.30
CA GLY A 257 -11.95 8.75 10.44
C GLY A 257 -11.50 7.54 11.26
N LYS A 258 -11.84 6.31 10.85
CA LYS A 258 -11.38 5.07 11.50
C LYS A 258 -10.16 4.54 10.75
N TYR A 259 -9.17 4.07 11.50
CA TYR A 259 -7.95 3.48 10.97
C TYR A 259 -7.98 1.96 11.09
N SER A 260 -7.48 1.28 10.06
CA SER A 260 -7.18 -0.16 10.07
C SER A 260 -5.86 -0.40 9.36
N SER A 261 -5.06 -1.33 9.86
CA SER A 261 -3.77 -1.68 9.24
C SER A 261 -3.68 -3.16 8.91
N ILE A 262 -2.80 -3.48 7.98
CA ILE A 262 -2.38 -4.83 7.63
C ILE A 262 -0.96 -4.74 7.05
N ALA A 263 -0.16 -5.76 7.29
CA ALA A 263 1.18 -5.86 6.73
C ALA A 263 1.40 -7.21 6.05
N PHE A 264 2.41 -7.27 5.18
CA PHE A 264 2.81 -8.48 4.46
C PHE A 264 4.31 -8.64 4.49
N TRP A 265 4.76 -9.89 4.69
CA TRP A 265 6.15 -10.28 4.67
C TRP A 265 6.34 -11.49 3.75
N MET A 266 7.22 -11.37 2.75
CA MET A 266 7.35 -12.38 1.68
C MET A 266 8.80 -12.69 1.42
N ALA A 267 9.15 -13.99 1.36
CA ALA A 267 10.45 -14.43 0.89
C ALA A 267 10.64 -14.09 -0.60
N HIS A 268 11.85 -13.67 -0.96
CA HIS A 268 12.23 -13.38 -2.34
C HIS A 268 12.67 -14.65 -3.06
N ASP A 269 11.71 -15.53 -3.34
CA ASP A 269 11.93 -16.81 -4.00
C ASP A 269 11.05 -16.96 -5.25
N ALA A 270 11.34 -17.98 -6.05
CA ALA A 270 10.48 -18.40 -7.15
C ALA A 270 9.32 -19.22 -6.60
N HIS A 271 8.20 -18.57 -6.29
CA HIS A 271 7.01 -19.19 -5.68
C HIS A 271 6.19 -20.07 -6.64
N GLY A 272 6.67 -20.29 -7.88
CA GLY A 272 5.94 -21.07 -8.89
C GLY A 272 4.79 -20.34 -9.55
N TYR A 273 4.68 -19.03 -9.34
CA TYR A 273 3.73 -18.15 -9.99
C TYR A 273 4.40 -17.35 -11.12
N SER A 274 3.62 -16.92 -12.08
CA SER A 274 4.13 -16.19 -13.25
C SER A 274 3.05 -15.26 -13.82
N TRP A 275 3.38 -14.54 -14.86
CA TRP A 275 2.47 -13.64 -15.58
C TRP A 275 1.14 -14.30 -15.99
N ASN A 276 1.13 -15.59 -16.30
CA ASN A 276 -0.06 -16.34 -16.71
C ASN A 276 -0.64 -17.23 -15.59
N ASN A 277 -0.04 -17.22 -14.42
CA ASN A 277 -0.41 -18.05 -13.28
C ASN A 277 -0.18 -17.27 -11.99
N PHE A 278 -1.12 -16.38 -11.66
CA PHE A 278 -1.04 -15.54 -10.47
C PHE A 278 -1.29 -16.33 -9.19
N CYS A 279 -0.66 -15.88 -8.11
CA CYS A 279 -0.91 -16.43 -6.78
C CYS A 279 -2.38 -16.25 -6.39
N PRO A 280 -3.07 -17.30 -5.91
CA PRO A 280 -4.41 -17.16 -5.35
C PRO A 280 -4.42 -16.16 -4.19
N ARG A 281 -5.50 -15.37 -4.09
CA ARG A 281 -5.62 -14.35 -3.02
C ARG A 281 -5.52 -14.94 -1.62
N ASP A 282 -6.18 -16.06 -1.37
CA ASP A 282 -6.18 -16.71 -0.06
C ASP A 282 -4.76 -17.19 0.33
N GLU A 283 -3.97 -17.61 -0.65
CA GLU A 283 -2.58 -17.98 -0.43
C GLU A 283 -1.73 -16.74 -0.18
N MET A 284 -1.92 -15.66 -0.94
CA MET A 284 -1.26 -14.38 -0.69
C MET A 284 -1.50 -13.88 0.73
N MET A 285 -2.72 -14.06 1.25
CA MET A 285 -3.09 -13.67 2.60
C MET A 285 -2.42 -14.46 3.72
N GLN A 286 -1.77 -15.58 3.42
CA GLN A 286 -0.99 -16.30 4.41
C GLN A 286 0.30 -15.55 4.80
N ASN A 287 0.73 -14.59 3.97
CA ASN A 287 1.86 -13.71 4.25
C ASN A 287 1.46 -12.48 5.10
N ALA A 288 0.18 -12.33 5.43
CA ALA A 288 -0.29 -11.20 6.20
C ALA A 288 0.13 -11.33 7.68
N CYS A 289 0.57 -10.23 8.25
CA CYS A 289 0.94 -10.08 9.65
C CYS A 289 0.47 -8.72 10.20
N SER A 290 0.66 -8.50 11.50
CA SER A 290 0.48 -7.17 12.08
C SER A 290 1.65 -6.25 11.71
N VAL A 291 1.43 -4.94 11.81
CA VAL A 291 2.49 -3.96 11.57
C VAL A 291 3.59 -4.12 12.61
N ASP A 292 3.28 -4.26 13.91
CA ASP A 292 4.28 -4.56 14.97
C ASP A 292 5.18 -5.77 14.61
N SER A 293 4.59 -6.81 14.01
CA SER A 293 5.37 -7.98 13.57
C SER A 293 6.30 -7.63 12.41
N LEU A 294 5.83 -6.80 11.47
CA LEU A 294 6.65 -6.35 10.35
C LEU A 294 7.78 -5.42 10.83
N GLU A 295 7.53 -4.56 11.80
CA GLU A 295 8.54 -3.69 12.41
C GLU A 295 9.64 -4.49 13.08
N ALA A 296 9.27 -5.53 13.84
CA ALA A 296 10.25 -6.44 14.44
C ALA A 296 11.13 -7.15 13.40
N LEU A 297 10.61 -7.41 12.20
CA LEU A 297 11.34 -8.06 11.11
C LEU A 297 12.21 -7.09 10.31
N THR A 298 11.77 -5.85 10.12
CA THR A 298 12.42 -4.87 9.23
C THR A 298 13.27 -3.84 9.98
N GLY A 299 12.98 -3.60 11.26
CA GLY A 299 13.52 -2.47 12.01
C GLY A 299 13.06 -1.10 11.47
N ILE A 300 11.91 -1.06 10.78
CA ILE A 300 11.27 0.15 10.27
C ILE A 300 10.09 0.44 11.19
N ASP A 301 10.01 1.64 11.72
CA ASP A 301 8.88 2.16 12.49
C ASP A 301 7.88 2.78 11.51
N PHE A 302 6.81 2.05 11.20
CA PHE A 302 5.78 2.46 10.25
C PHE A 302 4.76 3.36 10.93
N PHE A 303 4.10 4.21 10.15
CA PHE A 303 3.01 5.09 10.60
C PHE A 303 3.35 5.97 11.82
N CYS A 304 4.63 6.16 12.12
CA CYS A 304 5.17 6.94 13.23
C CYS A 304 4.63 8.39 13.33
N ASN A 305 3.98 8.87 12.29
CA ASN A 305 3.35 10.20 12.28
C ASN A 305 1.91 10.19 12.82
N LEU A 306 1.37 9.02 13.21
CA LEU A 306 0.12 8.93 13.97
C LEU A 306 0.35 9.27 15.44
N PRO A 307 -0.69 9.71 16.18
CA PRO A 307 -0.56 9.78 17.65
C PRO A 307 -0.24 8.42 18.25
N ASP A 308 0.72 8.35 19.20
CA ASP A 308 1.27 7.13 19.79
C ASP A 308 0.21 6.10 20.21
N THR A 309 -0.90 6.56 20.81
CA THR A 309 -1.98 5.66 21.24
C THR A 309 -2.77 5.07 20.09
N THR A 310 -2.90 5.79 18.98
CA THR A 310 -3.56 5.31 17.75
C THR A 310 -2.66 4.33 17.03
N GLU A 311 -1.40 4.70 16.83
CA GLU A 311 -0.35 3.90 16.24
C GLU A 311 -0.25 2.54 16.93
N GLN A 312 0.06 2.50 18.23
CA GLN A 312 0.13 1.28 19.02
C GLN A 312 -1.11 0.40 18.93
N ARG A 313 -2.30 1.00 18.87
CA ARG A 313 -3.55 0.24 18.79
C ARG A 313 -3.73 -0.45 17.43
N ILE A 314 -3.44 0.26 16.34
CA ILE A 314 -3.67 -0.27 14.99
C ILE A 314 -2.59 -1.25 14.55
N GLU A 315 -1.38 -1.15 15.08
CA GLU A 315 -0.22 -1.95 14.65
C GLU A 315 -0.16 -3.33 15.30
N ARG A 316 -0.70 -3.47 16.52
CA ARG A 316 -0.70 -4.73 17.27
C ARG A 316 -1.43 -5.87 16.60
N THR A 317 -2.50 -5.56 15.87
CA THR A 317 -3.37 -6.58 15.31
C THR A 317 -3.94 -6.14 13.97
N TYR A 318 -4.24 -7.11 13.12
CA TYR A 318 -5.02 -6.88 11.92
C TYR A 318 -6.23 -7.80 11.89
N SER A 319 -7.28 -7.38 11.20
CA SER A 319 -8.48 -8.19 10.99
C SER A 319 -8.66 -8.43 9.49
N ARG A 320 -8.65 -9.69 9.07
CA ARG A 320 -8.90 -10.05 7.66
C ARG A 320 -10.27 -9.58 7.19
N THR A 321 -11.26 -9.52 8.07
CA THR A 321 -12.61 -9.07 7.74
C THR A 321 -12.74 -7.56 7.56
N ALA A 322 -11.78 -6.78 8.07
CA ALA A 322 -11.73 -5.34 7.85
C ALA A 322 -11.22 -4.99 6.44
N TRP A 323 -10.58 -5.94 5.76
CA TRP A 323 -10.03 -5.77 4.42
C TRP A 323 -10.92 -6.51 3.42
N VAL A 324 -11.63 -5.74 2.60
CA VAL A 324 -12.56 -6.26 1.59
C VAL A 324 -11.81 -7.00 0.49
N TRP A 325 -12.31 -8.19 0.17
CA TRP A 325 -11.70 -9.11 -0.82
C TRP A 325 -12.50 -9.16 -2.11
#